data_ee0fea9e4e96f23359051e5199ffcff3
#
_entry.id   ee0fea9e4e96f23359051e5199ffcff3
#
_cell.length_a   1.000
_cell.length_b   1.000
_cell.length_c   1.000
_cell.angle_alpha   90.00
_cell.angle_beta   90.00
_cell.angle_gamma   90.00
#
_symmetry.space_group_name_H-M   'P 1'
#
loop_
_entity.id
_entity.type
_entity.pdbx_description
1 polymer ?
#
loop_
_entity_poly.entity_id
_entity_poly.type
_entity_poly.pdbx_seq_one_letter_code
_entity_poly.pdbx_strand_id
1 'polypeptide(L)'
;MKTLITGGKVVSMDPAVGDLAHGDVLVTDGVITAVAERIDAPDAEVIDAVDRIVLPGFVDNHRHTWQTAFRGIGADWTFDDYVVAMHGTLKPQYRPEDVYLGNLFGRLEALHSGVTTMLDWFHAARSPEHADAALDGLRSVPGRSIFCYGAGYRTTEVIEAEVRRVRAGVAEDGLVTMALGLRGPGESTMDVVAGDMKLAAELGLRTSVHVDGLSGGRPIAELREHGLLWDTTTFVHANGISDDELRMVAEAGGSVSISPDVEAKMGFGWPETGRVLAAGLRPTLSADDVPSAAGDLFSTMRTAFAAQRGLGGGLKARDLLEFVTVDAAASCGLGAVAGSLTPGKAADIVLLRADDPTVFPVTDPVGTIVSAGHPGLVDTVLVQGRVVKRHGVLLGVDLPALRARLLASRDHIATAAGIPVDGTWRP
;
A
#
# COMPACT_ATOMS: atom_id res chain seq x y z
N MET A 1 12.82 -24.86 6.73
CA MET A 1 12.19 -24.64 8.06
C MET A 1 10.68 -24.83 7.90
N LYS A 2 10.05 -25.63 8.79
CA LYS A 2 8.58 -25.85 8.76
C LYS A 2 7.92 -25.10 9.91
N THR A 3 6.80 -24.46 9.64
CA THR A 3 5.95 -23.78 10.63
C THR A 3 4.51 -24.21 10.44
N LEU A 4 3.84 -24.63 11.50
CA LEU A 4 2.43 -24.97 11.52
C LEU A 4 1.67 -23.91 12.32
N ILE A 5 0.81 -23.13 11.64
CA ILE A 5 -0.16 -22.24 12.26
C ILE A 5 -1.43 -23.07 12.48
N THR A 6 -1.87 -23.27 13.73
CA THR A 6 -2.92 -24.26 14.04
C THR A 6 -4.08 -23.70 14.82
N GLY A 7 -5.30 -24.16 14.52
CA GLY A 7 -6.51 -23.96 15.31
C GLY A 7 -7.21 -22.62 15.10
N GLY A 8 -6.80 -21.83 14.10
CA GLY A 8 -7.39 -20.52 13.84
C GLY A 8 -8.66 -20.53 12.99
N LYS A 9 -9.40 -19.41 12.97
CA LYS A 9 -10.43 -19.15 11.96
C LYS A 9 -9.74 -18.69 10.68
N VAL A 10 -9.71 -19.53 9.64
CA VAL A 10 -8.98 -19.21 8.41
C VAL A 10 -9.88 -18.49 7.42
N VAL A 11 -9.47 -17.29 6.99
CA VAL A 11 -10.05 -16.54 5.87
C VAL A 11 -9.03 -16.60 4.73
N SER A 12 -9.17 -17.58 3.85
CA SER A 12 -8.12 -17.95 2.90
C SER A 12 -7.94 -16.98 1.74
N MET A 13 -8.98 -16.27 1.36
CA MET A 13 -9.07 -15.47 0.13
C MET A 13 -8.78 -16.28 -1.15
N ASP A 14 -8.89 -17.61 -1.08
CA ASP A 14 -8.78 -18.55 -2.19
C ASP A 14 -10.10 -19.34 -2.30
N PRO A 15 -10.86 -19.21 -3.40
CA PRO A 15 -12.12 -19.93 -3.58
C PRO A 15 -11.96 -21.47 -3.57
N ALA A 16 -10.78 -22.00 -3.94
CA ALA A 16 -10.53 -23.43 -3.96
C ALA A 16 -10.26 -24.00 -2.56
N VAL A 17 -9.69 -23.18 -1.66
CA VAL A 17 -9.46 -23.54 -0.24
C VAL A 17 -10.73 -23.28 0.58
N GLY A 18 -11.40 -22.17 0.33
CA GLY A 18 -12.53 -21.69 1.13
C GLY A 18 -12.10 -21.11 2.48
N ASP A 19 -13.09 -20.72 3.29
CA ASP A 19 -12.86 -20.28 4.67
C ASP A 19 -13.11 -21.44 5.63
N LEU A 20 -12.26 -21.56 6.66
CA LEU A 20 -12.36 -22.64 7.65
C LEU A 20 -12.70 -22.07 9.03
N ALA A 21 -13.74 -22.61 9.68
CA ALA A 21 -14.10 -22.21 11.04
C ALA A 21 -13.00 -22.54 12.05
N HIS A 22 -12.30 -23.65 11.80
CA HIS A 22 -11.07 -24.07 12.47
C HIS A 22 -10.15 -24.65 11.40
N GLY A 23 -8.93 -24.18 11.32
CA GLY A 23 -8.01 -24.65 10.29
C GLY A 23 -6.55 -24.42 10.63
N ASP A 24 -5.73 -25.13 9.89
CA ASP A 24 -4.28 -25.11 9.97
C ASP A 24 -3.67 -24.63 8.66
N VAL A 25 -2.55 -23.91 8.77
CA VAL A 25 -1.73 -23.50 7.63
C VAL A 25 -0.32 -24.01 7.83
N LEU A 26 0.16 -24.84 6.91
CA LEU A 26 1.54 -25.34 6.91
C LEU A 26 2.40 -24.50 5.98
N VAL A 27 3.50 -24.02 6.52
CA VAL A 27 4.52 -23.24 5.80
C VAL A 27 5.82 -24.03 5.76
N THR A 28 6.42 -24.18 4.60
CA THR A 28 7.73 -24.82 4.42
C THR A 28 8.62 -23.87 3.61
N ASP A 29 9.78 -23.53 4.15
CA ASP A 29 10.79 -22.68 3.51
C ASP A 29 10.20 -21.35 2.93
N GLY A 30 9.30 -20.74 3.69
CA GLY A 30 8.69 -19.46 3.34
C GLY A 30 7.48 -19.54 2.40
N VAL A 31 7.07 -20.74 2.00
CA VAL A 31 5.95 -21.00 1.07
C VAL A 31 4.82 -21.73 1.83
N ILE A 32 3.58 -21.35 1.58
CA ILE A 32 2.39 -22.09 2.04
C ILE A 32 2.35 -23.42 1.31
N THR A 33 2.38 -24.54 2.06
CA THR A 33 2.37 -25.88 1.45
C THR A 33 1.05 -26.61 1.62
N ALA A 34 0.27 -26.27 2.64
CA ALA A 34 -1.08 -26.80 2.84
C ALA A 34 -1.95 -25.85 3.68
N VAL A 35 -3.27 -25.88 3.42
CA VAL A 35 -4.31 -25.27 4.24
C VAL A 35 -5.44 -26.26 4.35
N ALA A 36 -5.81 -26.66 5.57
CA ALA A 36 -6.84 -27.67 5.83
C ALA A 36 -7.40 -27.53 7.26
N GLU A 37 -8.51 -28.21 7.56
CA GLU A 37 -9.08 -28.26 8.92
C GLU A 37 -8.09 -28.81 9.95
N ARG A 38 -7.24 -29.74 9.54
CA ARG A 38 -6.20 -30.33 10.38
C ARG A 38 -5.03 -30.83 9.54
N ILE A 39 -3.82 -30.46 9.98
CA ILE A 39 -2.56 -30.90 9.35
C ILE A 39 -1.69 -31.58 10.40
N ASP A 40 -1.20 -32.79 10.08
CA ASP A 40 -0.21 -33.47 10.89
C ASP A 40 1.21 -33.10 10.42
N ALA A 41 1.93 -32.37 11.25
CA ALA A 41 3.29 -31.92 10.96
C ALA A 41 4.13 -31.87 12.24
N PRO A 42 4.52 -33.07 12.78
CA PRO A 42 5.16 -33.17 14.09
C PRO A 42 6.53 -32.49 14.18
N ASP A 43 7.18 -32.27 13.06
CA ASP A 43 8.51 -31.60 12.95
C ASP A 43 8.42 -30.09 12.73
N ALA A 44 7.23 -29.51 12.71
CA ALA A 44 7.04 -28.09 12.49
C ALA A 44 7.14 -27.28 13.81
N GLU A 45 7.69 -26.08 13.74
CA GLU A 45 7.48 -25.09 14.79
C GLU A 45 6.00 -24.69 14.80
N VAL A 46 5.37 -24.74 15.99
CA VAL A 46 3.94 -24.47 16.13
C VAL A 46 3.71 -23.01 16.50
N ILE A 47 2.82 -22.35 15.75
CA ILE A 47 2.20 -21.08 16.11
C ILE A 47 0.74 -21.39 16.47
N ASP A 48 0.40 -21.23 17.74
CA ASP A 48 -0.98 -21.39 18.22
C ASP A 48 -1.83 -20.21 17.72
N ALA A 49 -2.85 -20.52 16.94
CA ALA A 49 -3.82 -19.58 16.39
C ALA A 49 -5.23 -19.74 16.99
N VAL A 50 -5.37 -20.47 18.10
CA VAL A 50 -6.64 -20.51 18.86
C VAL A 50 -7.04 -19.07 19.20
N ASP A 51 -8.31 -18.73 19.03
CA ASP A 51 -8.85 -17.38 19.18
C ASP A 51 -8.15 -16.32 18.28
N ARG A 52 -7.70 -16.74 17.10
CA ARG A 52 -7.17 -15.85 16.07
C ARG A 52 -7.95 -16.03 14.76
N ILE A 53 -7.99 -14.94 13.97
CA ILE A 53 -8.36 -15.00 12.56
C ILE A 53 -7.06 -15.02 11.77
N VAL A 54 -6.88 -16.04 10.94
CA VAL A 54 -5.70 -16.23 10.08
C VAL A 54 -6.07 -15.87 8.66
N LEU A 55 -5.37 -14.88 8.08
CA LEU A 55 -5.65 -14.37 6.75
C LEU A 55 -4.35 -14.02 6.02
N PRO A 56 -4.37 -13.86 4.67
CA PRO A 56 -3.20 -13.34 3.96
C PRO A 56 -2.89 -11.91 4.43
N GLY A 57 -1.62 -11.55 4.40
CA GLY A 57 -1.21 -10.18 4.66
C GLY A 57 -1.85 -9.20 3.69
N PHE A 58 -2.20 -8.03 4.18
CA PHE A 58 -2.76 -6.97 3.35
C PHE A 58 -1.72 -6.45 2.36
N VAL A 59 -2.22 -5.95 1.24
CA VAL A 59 -1.45 -5.32 0.16
C VAL A 59 -1.92 -3.89 0.00
N ASP A 60 -1.04 -2.94 0.24
CA ASP A 60 -1.24 -1.50 0.05
C ASP A 60 -0.56 -1.08 -1.25
N ASN A 61 -1.31 -0.79 -2.29
CA ASN A 61 -0.74 -0.56 -3.61
C ASN A 61 -0.51 0.92 -3.97
N HIS A 62 -0.63 1.82 -2.98
CA HIS A 62 -0.25 3.22 -3.11
C HIS A 62 0.00 3.87 -1.76
N ARG A 63 1.24 4.29 -1.50
CA ARG A 63 1.64 4.93 -0.24
C ARG A 63 2.83 5.86 -0.43
N HIS A 64 2.88 6.95 0.37
CA HIS A 64 3.98 7.92 0.40
C HIS A 64 4.72 7.87 1.74
N THR A 65 5.56 6.84 1.96
CA THR A 65 6.17 6.60 3.28
C THR A 65 7.17 7.66 3.74
N TRP A 66 7.81 8.38 2.81
CA TRP A 66 8.77 9.43 3.15
C TRP A 66 8.17 10.55 4.02
N GLN A 67 6.85 10.73 4.01
CA GLN A 67 6.13 11.76 4.75
C GLN A 67 5.86 11.42 6.22
N THR A 68 6.23 10.22 6.68
CA THR A 68 5.83 9.68 7.99
C THR A 68 6.21 10.55 9.18
N ALA A 69 7.29 11.35 9.08
CA ALA A 69 7.72 12.27 10.13
C ALA A 69 6.68 13.35 10.48
N PHE A 70 5.76 13.65 9.55
CA PHE A 70 4.73 14.69 9.70
C PHE A 70 3.32 14.12 9.79
N ARG A 71 3.19 12.93 10.37
CA ARG A 71 1.90 12.27 10.62
C ARG A 71 0.89 13.21 11.28
N GLY A 72 -0.32 13.29 10.67
CA GLY A 72 -1.47 14.01 11.20
C GLY A 72 -1.36 15.54 11.12
N ILE A 73 -0.28 16.10 10.57
CA ILE A 73 -0.11 17.55 10.45
C ILE A 73 -1.15 18.16 9.50
N GLY A 74 -1.56 17.40 8.50
CA GLY A 74 -2.50 17.80 7.44
C GLY A 74 -3.95 17.37 7.69
N ALA A 75 -4.35 17.16 8.95
CA ALA A 75 -5.70 16.67 9.27
C ALA A 75 -6.83 17.54 8.68
N ASP A 76 -6.59 18.83 8.55
CA ASP A 76 -7.57 19.82 8.06
C ASP A 76 -7.19 20.40 6.67
N TRP A 77 -6.17 19.85 6.00
CA TRP A 77 -5.71 20.38 4.72
C TRP A 77 -6.60 19.96 3.56
N THR A 78 -6.78 20.91 2.64
CA THR A 78 -7.21 20.63 1.26
C THR A 78 -6.03 20.09 0.45
N PHE A 79 -6.29 19.68 -0.80
CA PHE A 79 -5.20 19.28 -1.71
C PHE A 79 -4.22 20.42 -1.99
N ASP A 80 -4.71 21.63 -2.18
CA ASP A 80 -3.86 22.81 -2.41
C ASP A 80 -2.97 23.09 -1.19
N ASP A 81 -3.52 23.01 0.03
CA ASP A 81 -2.76 23.13 1.27
C ASP A 81 -1.68 22.04 1.35
N TYR A 82 -2.02 20.80 1.02
CA TYR A 82 -1.08 19.69 1.00
C TYR A 82 0.08 19.93 0.02
N VAL A 83 -0.22 20.39 -1.20
CA VAL A 83 0.82 20.69 -2.20
C VAL A 83 1.75 21.80 -1.70
N VAL A 84 1.21 22.89 -1.17
CA VAL A 84 2.00 24.00 -0.61
C VAL A 84 2.85 23.52 0.58
N ALA A 85 2.23 22.79 1.51
CA ALA A 85 2.88 22.34 2.72
C ALA A 85 3.94 21.26 2.45
N MET A 86 3.50 20.12 1.91
CA MET A 86 4.37 18.94 1.78
C MET A 86 5.37 19.10 0.64
N HIS A 87 4.93 19.57 -0.54
CA HIS A 87 5.81 19.65 -1.70
C HIS A 87 6.57 20.97 -1.78
N GLY A 88 5.92 22.10 -1.45
CA GLY A 88 6.52 23.44 -1.51
C GLY A 88 7.42 23.76 -0.32
N THR A 89 6.97 23.46 0.90
CA THR A 89 7.61 23.91 2.13
C THR A 89 8.51 22.84 2.77
N LEU A 90 7.98 21.63 3.01
CA LEU A 90 8.68 20.58 3.77
C LEU A 90 9.65 19.76 2.93
N LYS A 91 9.22 19.23 1.77
CA LYS A 91 10.05 18.38 0.90
C LYS A 91 11.43 18.98 0.57
N PRO A 92 11.58 20.29 0.30
CA PRO A 92 12.88 20.91 0.05
C PRO A 92 13.88 20.77 1.21
N GLN A 93 13.43 20.54 2.43
CA GLN A 93 14.25 20.47 3.64
C GLN A 93 14.72 19.04 4.00
N TYR A 94 14.16 18.01 3.33
CA TYR A 94 14.54 16.63 3.60
C TYR A 94 15.98 16.35 3.17
N ARG A 95 16.74 15.75 4.08
CA ARG A 95 18.05 15.14 3.82
C ARG A 95 17.86 13.65 3.50
N PRO A 96 18.84 12.96 2.93
CA PRO A 96 18.80 11.51 2.74
C PRO A 96 18.45 10.74 4.02
N GLU A 97 19.01 11.12 5.19
CA GLU A 97 18.67 10.49 6.47
C GLU A 97 17.19 10.65 6.84
N ASP A 98 16.59 11.79 6.55
CA ASP A 98 15.18 12.06 6.84
C ASP A 98 14.27 11.18 5.97
N VAL A 99 14.65 10.99 4.72
CA VAL A 99 14.00 10.06 3.80
C VAL A 99 14.15 8.62 4.29
N TYR A 100 15.35 8.19 4.65
CA TYR A 100 15.58 6.85 5.23
C TYR A 100 14.64 6.58 6.40
N LEU A 101 14.56 7.51 7.36
CA LEU A 101 13.71 7.36 8.55
C LEU A 101 12.21 7.35 8.21
N GLY A 102 11.78 8.21 7.28
CA GLY A 102 10.39 8.23 6.81
C GLY A 102 9.97 6.90 6.20
N ASN A 103 10.78 6.38 5.26
CA ASN A 103 10.52 5.11 4.59
C ASN A 103 10.60 3.90 5.55
N LEU A 104 11.58 3.88 6.46
CA LEU A 104 11.67 2.84 7.49
C LEU A 104 10.44 2.84 8.40
N PHE A 105 10.04 4.01 8.94
CA PHE A 105 8.87 4.09 9.82
C PHE A 105 7.56 3.78 9.10
N GLY A 106 7.39 4.23 7.86
CA GLY A 106 6.22 3.87 7.05
C GLY A 106 6.15 2.36 6.80
N ARG A 107 7.30 1.70 6.56
CA ARG A 107 7.36 0.24 6.43
C ARG A 107 7.03 -0.47 7.75
N LEU A 108 7.56 0.02 8.88
CA LEU A 108 7.25 -0.52 10.21
C LEU A 108 5.76 -0.38 10.57
N GLU A 109 5.15 0.75 10.27
CA GLU A 109 3.71 0.96 10.45
C GLU A 109 2.90 -0.02 9.61
N ALA A 110 3.25 -0.18 8.34
CA ALA A 110 2.58 -1.11 7.46
C ALA A 110 2.63 -2.54 8.03
N LEU A 111 3.81 -3.04 8.46
CA LEU A 111 3.94 -4.33 9.13
C LEU A 111 3.14 -4.40 10.45
N HIS A 112 3.16 -3.32 11.23
CA HIS A 112 2.42 -3.25 12.49
C HIS A 112 0.92 -3.37 12.28
N SER A 113 0.40 -2.84 11.19
CA SER A 113 -1.02 -2.88 10.81
C SER A 113 -1.40 -4.07 9.92
N GLY A 114 -0.51 -5.05 9.69
CA GLY A 114 -0.81 -6.27 8.91
C GLY A 114 -0.58 -6.13 7.41
N VAL A 115 -0.03 -5.03 6.93
CA VAL A 115 0.34 -4.84 5.53
C VAL A 115 1.71 -5.49 5.28
N THR A 116 1.71 -6.66 4.65
CA THR A 116 2.94 -7.40 4.32
C THR A 116 3.59 -6.92 3.03
N THR A 117 2.77 -6.43 2.09
CA THR A 117 3.20 -5.89 0.79
C THR A 117 2.72 -4.45 0.64
N MET A 118 3.60 -3.53 0.22
CA MET A 118 3.20 -2.17 -0.11
C MET A 118 3.93 -1.64 -1.34
N LEU A 119 3.27 -0.78 -2.12
CA LEU A 119 3.89 0.05 -3.13
C LEU A 119 4.17 1.43 -2.50
N ASP A 120 5.45 1.75 -2.36
CA ASP A 120 5.91 3.05 -1.87
C ASP A 120 6.13 4.00 -3.03
N TRP A 121 5.18 4.90 -3.27
CA TRP A 121 5.22 5.91 -4.33
C TRP A 121 6.13 7.07 -3.89
N PHE A 122 7.43 6.95 -4.24
CA PHE A 122 8.49 7.82 -3.77
C PHE A 122 8.76 8.97 -4.74
N HIS A 123 8.36 10.19 -4.39
CA HIS A 123 8.56 11.41 -5.19
C HIS A 123 9.37 12.49 -4.45
N ALA A 124 10.20 12.07 -3.48
CA ALA A 124 11.09 12.96 -2.76
C ALA A 124 12.56 12.88 -3.23
N ALA A 125 12.84 12.27 -4.38
CA ALA A 125 14.17 12.15 -4.95
C ALA A 125 14.71 13.50 -5.41
N ARG A 126 15.59 14.14 -4.63
CA ARG A 126 16.28 15.41 -4.96
C ARG A 126 17.71 15.16 -5.44
N SER A 127 18.29 14.03 -5.07
CA SER A 127 19.59 13.54 -5.51
C SER A 127 19.60 12.01 -5.49
N PRO A 128 20.62 11.34 -6.06
CA PRO A 128 20.76 9.88 -5.98
C PRO A 128 20.73 9.34 -4.56
N GLU A 129 21.33 10.06 -3.60
CA GLU A 129 21.41 9.65 -2.19
C GLU A 129 20.03 9.61 -1.52
N HIS A 130 19.05 10.41 -1.98
CA HIS A 130 17.69 10.33 -1.47
C HIS A 130 16.99 9.04 -1.91
N ALA A 131 17.18 8.61 -3.16
CA ALA A 131 16.62 7.35 -3.64
C ALA A 131 17.28 6.14 -2.96
N ASP A 132 18.61 6.19 -2.77
CA ASP A 132 19.35 5.15 -2.06
C ASP A 132 18.89 5.05 -0.60
N ALA A 133 18.73 6.17 0.09
CA ALA A 133 18.24 6.23 1.47
C ALA A 133 16.80 5.68 1.60
N ALA A 134 15.91 5.96 0.65
CA ALA A 134 14.57 5.40 0.63
C ALA A 134 14.61 3.87 0.51
N LEU A 135 15.39 3.34 -0.45
CA LEU A 135 15.58 1.90 -0.62
C LEU A 135 16.17 1.24 0.62
N ASP A 136 17.18 1.86 1.25
CA ASP A 136 17.79 1.35 2.47
C ASP A 136 16.80 1.34 3.63
N GLY A 137 15.92 2.35 3.74
CA GLY A 137 14.82 2.37 4.69
C GLY A 137 13.87 1.19 4.52
N LEU A 138 13.45 0.91 3.28
CA LEU A 138 12.58 -0.21 2.96
C LEU A 138 13.25 -1.58 3.20
N ARG A 139 14.55 -1.70 2.93
CA ARG A 139 15.34 -2.92 3.12
C ARG A 139 15.69 -3.22 4.58
N SER A 140 15.63 -2.21 5.45
CA SER A 140 16.02 -2.33 6.86
C SER A 140 15.13 -3.27 7.68
N VAL A 141 13.94 -3.61 7.17
CA VAL A 141 13.00 -4.54 7.82
C VAL A 141 12.44 -5.52 6.78
N PRO A 142 12.17 -6.77 7.18
CA PRO A 142 11.68 -7.78 6.26
C PRO A 142 10.20 -7.55 5.93
N GLY A 143 9.95 -6.75 4.91
CA GLY A 143 8.62 -6.48 4.35
C GLY A 143 8.70 -6.45 2.83
N ARG A 144 7.67 -6.98 2.15
CA ARG A 144 7.62 -6.89 0.69
C ARG A 144 7.28 -5.46 0.29
N SER A 145 8.14 -4.82 -0.49
CA SER A 145 7.96 -3.43 -0.93
C SER A 145 8.21 -3.30 -2.42
N ILE A 146 7.39 -2.52 -3.08
CA ILE A 146 7.60 -2.09 -4.46
C ILE A 146 8.00 -0.63 -4.39
N PHE A 147 9.29 -0.35 -4.61
CA PHE A 147 9.78 1.03 -4.67
C PHE A 147 9.34 1.66 -5.99
N CYS A 148 8.28 2.47 -5.94
CA CYS A 148 7.76 3.18 -7.10
C CYS A 148 8.48 4.53 -7.22
N TYR A 149 9.51 4.57 -8.10
CA TYR A 149 10.30 5.78 -8.29
C TYR A 149 9.48 6.84 -9.03
N GLY A 150 9.12 7.91 -8.33
CA GLY A 150 8.44 9.07 -8.90
C GLY A 150 9.44 10.15 -9.33
N ALA A 151 9.27 10.64 -10.54
CA ALA A 151 10.22 11.55 -11.18
C ALA A 151 10.37 12.92 -10.50
N GLY A 152 9.36 13.41 -9.80
CA GLY A 152 9.38 14.78 -9.27
C GLY A 152 9.55 15.83 -10.38
N TYR A 153 10.08 17.00 -10.01
CA TYR A 153 10.28 18.15 -10.94
C TYR A 153 11.68 18.17 -11.58
N ARG A 154 12.27 17.02 -11.91
CA ARG A 154 13.62 16.93 -12.52
C ARG A 154 13.53 16.89 -14.04
N THR A 155 14.64 17.15 -14.73
CA THR A 155 14.68 17.03 -16.20
C THR A 155 14.59 15.56 -16.64
N THR A 156 14.08 15.32 -17.83
CA THR A 156 13.87 13.96 -18.37
C THR A 156 15.17 13.15 -18.40
N GLU A 157 16.29 13.73 -18.83
CA GLU A 157 17.57 13.04 -18.92
C GLU A 157 18.10 12.60 -17.55
N VAL A 158 17.94 13.46 -16.56
CA VAL A 158 18.34 13.14 -15.16
C VAL A 158 17.49 12.02 -14.60
N ILE A 159 16.18 12.04 -14.88
CA ILE A 159 15.25 11.02 -14.41
C ILE A 159 15.56 9.67 -15.06
N GLU A 160 15.73 9.63 -16.38
CA GLU A 160 16.03 8.39 -17.10
C GLU A 160 17.32 7.73 -16.57
N ALA A 161 18.41 8.49 -16.46
CA ALA A 161 19.67 7.98 -15.94
C ALA A 161 19.52 7.42 -14.52
N GLU A 162 18.77 8.11 -13.66
CA GLU A 162 18.56 7.72 -12.28
C GLU A 162 17.64 6.48 -12.16
N VAL A 163 16.56 6.39 -12.93
CA VAL A 163 15.70 5.20 -12.97
C VAL A 163 16.50 3.97 -13.39
N ARG A 164 17.36 4.07 -14.42
CA ARG A 164 18.23 2.98 -14.85
C ARG A 164 19.22 2.59 -13.77
N ARG A 165 19.82 3.56 -13.07
CA ARG A 165 20.76 3.33 -11.95
C ARG A 165 20.07 2.59 -10.81
N VAL A 166 18.91 3.07 -10.38
CA VAL A 166 18.13 2.45 -9.30
C VAL A 166 17.70 1.04 -9.68
N ARG A 167 17.18 0.86 -10.91
CA ARG A 167 16.74 -0.45 -11.41
C ARG A 167 17.89 -1.48 -11.40
N ALA A 168 19.10 -1.06 -11.76
CA ALA A 168 20.28 -1.94 -11.74
C ALA A 168 20.68 -2.39 -10.31
N GLY A 169 20.30 -1.62 -9.29
CA GLY A 169 20.57 -1.93 -7.87
C GLY A 169 19.43 -2.68 -7.16
N VAL A 170 18.33 -2.99 -7.84
CA VAL A 170 17.16 -3.68 -7.25
C VAL A 170 17.01 -5.07 -7.88
N ALA A 171 17.05 -6.12 -7.05
CA ALA A 171 16.85 -7.50 -7.50
C ALA A 171 15.39 -7.76 -7.91
N GLU A 172 15.16 -8.57 -8.93
CA GLU A 172 13.81 -8.89 -9.42
C GLU A 172 13.04 -9.84 -8.50
N ASP A 173 13.76 -10.72 -7.82
CA ASP A 173 13.24 -11.78 -6.94
C ASP A 173 13.36 -11.44 -5.44
N GLY A 174 13.78 -10.22 -5.11
CA GLY A 174 13.92 -9.74 -3.75
C GLY A 174 12.59 -9.35 -3.09
N LEU A 175 12.65 -9.12 -1.76
CA LEU A 175 11.51 -8.51 -1.04
C LEU A 175 11.28 -7.05 -1.44
N VAL A 176 12.30 -6.35 -1.94
CA VAL A 176 12.16 -4.99 -2.48
C VAL A 176 12.37 -5.06 -3.98
N THR A 177 11.31 -4.73 -4.71
CA THR A 177 11.28 -4.65 -6.19
C THR A 177 11.04 -3.19 -6.62
N MET A 178 10.89 -2.93 -7.91
CA MET A 178 10.75 -1.56 -8.42
C MET A 178 9.56 -1.43 -9.38
N ALA A 179 8.92 -0.26 -9.34
CA ALA A 179 7.98 0.26 -10.33
C ALA A 179 8.38 1.69 -10.72
N LEU A 180 7.78 2.23 -11.77
CA LEU A 180 7.96 3.63 -12.16
C LEU A 180 6.69 4.44 -11.91
N GLY A 181 6.83 5.53 -11.15
CA GLY A 181 5.82 6.56 -10.98
C GLY A 181 5.89 7.56 -12.13
N LEU A 182 4.87 7.56 -12.98
CA LEU A 182 4.84 8.39 -14.17
C LEU A 182 4.54 9.85 -13.84
N ARG A 183 5.08 10.75 -14.66
CA ARG A 183 4.57 12.12 -14.79
C ARG A 183 3.33 12.06 -15.67
N GLY A 184 2.15 12.13 -15.04
CA GLY A 184 0.87 11.89 -15.72
C GLY A 184 0.42 12.98 -16.68
N PRO A 185 -0.63 12.69 -17.48
CA PRO A 185 -1.36 13.72 -18.20
C PRO A 185 -1.86 14.81 -17.23
N GLY A 186 -1.68 16.08 -17.57
CA GLY A 186 -1.98 17.21 -16.69
C GLY A 186 -0.78 17.69 -15.86
N GLU A 187 0.18 16.83 -15.53
CA GLU A 187 1.43 17.21 -14.86
C GLU A 187 2.57 17.45 -15.85
N SER A 188 2.51 16.85 -17.04
CA SER A 188 3.53 16.98 -18.09
C SER A 188 2.95 16.82 -19.49
N THR A 189 3.79 17.04 -20.52
CA THR A 189 3.40 16.83 -21.92
C THR A 189 3.32 15.35 -22.27
N MET A 190 2.50 14.97 -23.24
CA MET A 190 2.37 13.59 -23.69
C MET A 190 3.68 13.00 -24.25
N ASP A 191 4.59 13.81 -24.79
CA ASP A 191 5.93 13.35 -25.19
C ASP A 191 6.74 12.87 -23.99
N VAL A 192 6.61 13.54 -22.84
CA VAL A 192 7.25 13.16 -21.57
C VAL A 192 6.62 11.86 -21.05
N VAL A 193 5.29 11.78 -21.03
CA VAL A 193 4.58 10.55 -20.62
C VAL A 193 4.99 9.36 -21.49
N ALA A 194 5.04 9.54 -22.83
CA ALA A 194 5.47 8.51 -23.75
C ALA A 194 6.93 8.07 -23.51
N GLY A 195 7.80 9.01 -23.18
CA GLY A 195 9.19 8.72 -22.79
C GLY A 195 9.28 7.88 -21.51
N ASP A 196 8.54 8.27 -20.47
CA ASP A 196 8.48 7.51 -19.20
C ASP A 196 7.91 6.09 -19.40
N MET A 197 6.83 5.97 -20.17
CA MET A 197 6.24 4.66 -20.51
C MET A 197 7.20 3.76 -21.29
N LYS A 198 7.91 4.33 -22.29
CA LYS A 198 8.93 3.61 -23.03
C LYS A 198 10.06 3.12 -22.12
N LEU A 199 10.53 3.97 -21.24
CA LEU A 199 11.56 3.62 -20.23
C LEU A 199 11.07 2.48 -19.31
N ALA A 200 9.83 2.54 -18.84
CA ALA A 200 9.24 1.47 -18.04
C ALA A 200 9.21 0.14 -18.79
N ALA A 201 8.78 0.15 -20.06
CA ALA A 201 8.75 -1.05 -20.90
C ALA A 201 10.16 -1.64 -21.14
N GLU A 202 11.15 -0.79 -21.44
CA GLU A 202 12.55 -1.22 -21.63
C GLU A 202 13.14 -1.89 -20.38
N LEU A 203 12.73 -1.44 -19.18
CA LEU A 203 13.22 -1.94 -17.91
C LEU A 203 12.34 -3.02 -17.27
N GLY A 204 11.26 -3.42 -17.94
CA GLY A 204 10.32 -4.42 -17.43
C GLY A 204 9.59 -3.97 -16.16
N LEU A 205 9.32 -2.66 -16.01
CA LEU A 205 8.68 -2.08 -14.84
C LEU A 205 7.17 -1.92 -15.06
N ARG A 206 6.39 -2.22 -14.03
CA ARG A 206 5.01 -1.75 -13.93
C ARG A 206 5.01 -0.25 -13.66
N THR A 207 3.90 0.41 -13.96
CA THR A 207 3.75 1.86 -13.80
C THR A 207 2.61 2.21 -12.85
N SER A 208 2.73 3.35 -12.19
CA SER A 208 1.68 3.95 -11.38
C SER A 208 1.62 5.46 -11.69
N VAL A 209 0.41 6.00 -11.78
CA VAL A 209 0.20 7.40 -12.15
C VAL A 209 -0.99 7.99 -11.40
N HIS A 210 -0.80 9.20 -10.83
CA HIS A 210 -1.92 9.97 -10.29
C HIS A 210 -2.73 10.55 -11.45
N VAL A 211 -4.04 10.35 -11.41
CA VAL A 211 -4.96 10.88 -12.43
C VAL A 211 -6.25 11.40 -11.79
N ASP A 212 -6.73 12.52 -12.30
CA ASP A 212 -8.03 13.07 -11.96
C ASP A 212 -8.69 13.75 -13.17
N GLY A 213 -9.99 13.89 -13.10
CA GLY A 213 -10.80 14.64 -14.05
C GLY A 213 -11.38 15.92 -13.46
N LEU A 214 -10.95 16.33 -12.26
CA LEU A 214 -11.54 17.43 -11.49
C LEU A 214 -11.39 18.79 -12.20
N SER A 215 -10.31 18.97 -12.94
CA SER A 215 -10.05 20.15 -13.77
C SER A 215 -10.73 20.10 -15.15
N GLY A 216 -11.57 19.09 -15.41
CA GLY A 216 -12.25 18.90 -16.69
C GLY A 216 -11.38 18.30 -17.80
N GLY A 217 -10.20 17.79 -17.47
CA GLY A 217 -9.34 17.04 -18.36
C GLY A 217 -9.89 15.64 -18.66
N ARG A 218 -9.32 15.00 -19.69
CA ARG A 218 -9.64 13.60 -20.07
C ARG A 218 -8.37 12.75 -20.13
N PRO A 219 -7.69 12.54 -18.98
CA PRO A 219 -6.35 11.98 -18.95
C PRO A 219 -6.27 10.57 -19.51
N ILE A 220 -7.29 9.75 -19.32
CA ILE A 220 -7.32 8.37 -19.81
C ILE A 220 -7.57 8.32 -21.31
N ALA A 221 -8.47 9.18 -21.81
CA ALA A 221 -8.72 9.28 -23.25
C ALA A 221 -7.47 9.76 -23.98
N GLU A 222 -6.74 10.72 -23.43
CA GLU A 222 -5.49 11.22 -23.99
C GLU A 222 -4.41 10.13 -24.04
N LEU A 223 -4.23 9.34 -22.97
CA LEU A 223 -3.35 8.17 -22.97
C LEU A 223 -3.75 7.16 -24.04
N ARG A 224 -5.05 6.89 -24.20
CA ARG A 224 -5.57 5.95 -25.23
C ARG A 224 -5.29 6.43 -26.64
N GLU A 225 -5.50 7.72 -26.91
CA GLU A 225 -5.24 8.34 -28.22
C GLU A 225 -3.77 8.23 -28.65
N HIS A 226 -2.85 8.23 -27.67
CA HIS A 226 -1.42 8.08 -27.90
C HIS A 226 -0.92 6.63 -27.82
N GLY A 227 -1.81 5.64 -27.60
CA GLY A 227 -1.44 4.23 -27.47
C GLY A 227 -0.68 3.90 -26.16
N LEU A 228 -0.85 4.72 -25.12
CA LEU A 228 -0.14 4.62 -23.84
C LEU A 228 -1.02 4.07 -22.70
N LEU A 229 -2.19 3.54 -23.00
CA LEU A 229 -3.07 2.93 -22.01
C LEU A 229 -2.76 1.42 -21.89
N TRP A 230 -1.99 1.03 -20.86
CA TRP A 230 -1.45 -0.32 -20.71
C TRP A 230 -2.01 -1.06 -19.49
N ASP A 231 -2.08 -2.39 -19.55
CA ASP A 231 -2.50 -3.30 -18.49
C ASP A 231 -1.55 -3.34 -17.28
N THR A 232 -0.31 -2.87 -17.46
CA THR A 232 0.69 -2.77 -16.40
C THR A 232 0.61 -1.48 -15.60
N THR A 233 -0.37 -0.61 -15.89
CA THR A 233 -0.52 0.70 -15.24
C THR A 233 -1.60 0.67 -14.14
N THR A 234 -1.25 1.20 -12.97
CA THR A 234 -2.20 1.52 -11.89
C THR A 234 -2.52 3.02 -11.91
N PHE A 235 -3.79 3.35 -12.13
CA PHE A 235 -4.30 4.71 -12.08
C PHE A 235 -4.73 5.02 -10.65
N VAL A 236 -4.09 6.01 -10.03
CA VAL A 236 -4.31 6.37 -8.63
C VAL A 236 -5.37 7.45 -8.55
N HIS A 237 -6.29 7.30 -7.60
CA HIS A 237 -7.47 8.12 -7.32
C HIS A 237 -8.57 7.99 -8.38
N ALA A 238 -8.31 8.46 -9.59
CA ALA A 238 -9.27 8.48 -10.68
C ALA A 238 -10.54 9.31 -10.36
N ASN A 239 -10.49 10.23 -9.39
CA ASN A 239 -11.63 11.08 -9.03
C ASN A 239 -12.02 11.98 -10.20
N GLY A 240 -13.34 12.06 -10.47
CA GLY A 240 -13.88 12.95 -11.48
C GLY A 240 -13.63 12.55 -12.94
N ILE A 241 -12.89 11.44 -13.24
CA ILE A 241 -12.82 10.96 -14.61
C ILE A 241 -14.19 10.41 -15.06
N SER A 242 -14.47 10.44 -16.36
CA SER A 242 -15.76 10.02 -16.90
C SER A 242 -15.97 8.49 -16.83
N ASP A 243 -17.22 8.03 -16.83
CA ASP A 243 -17.54 6.59 -16.90
C ASP A 243 -17.00 5.94 -18.18
N ASP A 244 -16.88 6.70 -19.28
CA ASP A 244 -16.25 6.24 -20.52
C ASP A 244 -14.77 5.99 -20.31
N GLU A 245 -14.09 6.85 -19.58
CA GLU A 245 -12.66 6.67 -19.26
C GLU A 245 -12.42 5.50 -18.32
N LEU A 246 -13.28 5.30 -17.31
CA LEU A 246 -13.22 4.09 -16.47
C LEU A 246 -13.37 2.82 -17.30
N ARG A 247 -14.28 2.80 -18.29
CA ARG A 247 -14.42 1.68 -19.24
C ARG A 247 -13.18 1.49 -20.10
N MET A 248 -12.54 2.58 -20.53
CA MET A 248 -11.26 2.49 -21.27
C MET A 248 -10.16 1.83 -20.45
N VAL A 249 -10.06 2.13 -19.15
CA VAL A 249 -9.12 1.45 -18.25
C VAL A 249 -9.45 -0.04 -18.15
N ALA A 250 -10.73 -0.40 -18.01
CA ALA A 250 -11.18 -1.80 -17.95
C ALA A 250 -10.85 -2.56 -19.24
N GLU A 251 -11.13 -1.98 -20.40
CA GLU A 251 -10.82 -2.55 -21.72
C GLU A 251 -9.31 -2.78 -21.93
N ALA A 252 -8.49 -1.89 -21.39
CA ALA A 252 -7.03 -1.99 -21.45
C ALA A 252 -6.43 -2.98 -20.44
N GLY A 253 -7.22 -3.46 -19.47
CA GLY A 253 -6.72 -4.32 -18.39
C GLY A 253 -5.94 -3.59 -17.29
N GLY A 254 -5.99 -2.27 -17.24
CA GLY A 254 -5.39 -1.45 -16.20
C GLY A 254 -6.09 -1.62 -14.85
N SER A 255 -5.53 -1.05 -13.79
CA SER A 255 -6.10 -1.09 -12.45
C SER A 255 -6.30 0.32 -11.88
N VAL A 256 -7.23 0.45 -10.92
CA VAL A 256 -7.50 1.70 -10.22
C VAL A 256 -7.25 1.51 -8.73
N SER A 257 -6.44 2.40 -8.14
CA SER A 257 -6.18 2.48 -6.70
C SER A 257 -6.95 3.65 -6.11
N ILE A 258 -7.73 3.39 -5.07
CA ILE A 258 -8.58 4.38 -4.38
C ILE A 258 -8.05 4.56 -2.96
N SER A 259 -7.90 5.82 -2.54
CA SER A 259 -7.47 6.22 -1.19
C SER A 259 -8.61 6.94 -0.46
N PRO A 260 -9.65 6.24 0.00
CA PRO A 260 -10.93 6.82 0.39
C PRO A 260 -10.84 7.89 1.46
N ASP A 261 -9.94 7.71 2.44
CA ASP A 261 -9.76 8.64 3.56
C ASP A 261 -9.17 9.97 3.08
N VAL A 262 -8.16 9.89 2.21
CA VAL A 262 -7.43 11.05 1.66
C VAL A 262 -8.31 11.79 0.66
N GLU A 263 -8.92 11.07 -0.29
CA GLU A 263 -9.78 11.63 -1.34
C GLU A 263 -10.96 12.44 -0.77
N ALA A 264 -11.68 11.85 0.21
CA ALA A 264 -12.81 12.52 0.85
C ALA A 264 -12.35 13.75 1.67
N LYS A 265 -11.21 13.64 2.37
CA LYS A 265 -10.69 14.70 3.24
C LYS A 265 -10.10 15.87 2.43
N MET A 266 -9.33 15.59 1.39
CA MET A 266 -8.69 16.62 0.57
C MET A 266 -9.64 17.32 -0.40
N GLY A 267 -10.89 16.87 -0.48
CA GLY A 267 -11.91 17.52 -1.31
C GLY A 267 -11.95 17.02 -2.75
N PHE A 268 -11.42 15.83 -3.04
CA PHE A 268 -11.55 15.21 -4.37
C PHE A 268 -12.97 14.71 -4.65
N GLY A 269 -13.82 14.66 -3.62
CA GLY A 269 -15.18 14.16 -3.71
C GLY A 269 -15.36 12.82 -3.00
N TRP A 270 -16.41 12.08 -3.39
CA TRP A 270 -16.62 10.73 -2.88
C TRP A 270 -15.67 9.74 -3.56
N PRO A 271 -15.16 8.73 -2.82
CA PRO A 271 -14.36 7.66 -3.41
C PRO A 271 -15.09 6.95 -4.54
N GLU A 272 -14.42 6.74 -5.66
CA GLU A 272 -15.00 6.26 -6.92
C GLU A 272 -15.30 4.74 -6.94
N THR A 273 -15.27 4.07 -5.78
CA THR A 273 -15.39 2.61 -5.63
C THR A 273 -16.55 2.01 -6.42
N GLY A 274 -17.75 2.62 -6.34
CA GLY A 274 -18.95 2.13 -7.02
C GLY A 274 -18.89 2.35 -8.52
N ARG A 275 -18.36 3.47 -8.99
CA ARG A 275 -18.22 3.76 -10.43
C ARG A 275 -17.18 2.87 -11.10
N VAL A 276 -16.06 2.62 -10.40
CA VAL A 276 -15.02 1.68 -10.87
C VAL A 276 -15.60 0.27 -11.01
N LEU A 277 -16.40 -0.19 -10.03
CA LEU A 277 -17.10 -1.48 -10.12
C LEU A 277 -18.11 -1.51 -11.27
N ALA A 278 -18.89 -0.43 -11.46
CA ALA A 278 -19.87 -0.33 -12.54
C ALA A 278 -19.21 -0.34 -13.94
N ALA A 279 -17.98 0.13 -14.04
CA ALA A 279 -17.17 0.05 -15.26
C ALA A 279 -16.57 -1.36 -15.54
N GLY A 280 -16.79 -2.33 -14.64
CA GLY A 280 -16.29 -3.69 -14.77
C GLY A 280 -14.87 -3.91 -14.21
N LEU A 281 -14.33 -2.93 -13.48
CA LEU A 281 -13.05 -3.03 -12.78
C LEU A 281 -13.24 -3.50 -11.34
N ARG A 282 -12.21 -4.17 -10.81
CA ARG A 282 -12.07 -4.39 -9.37
C ARG A 282 -11.10 -3.33 -8.84
N PRO A 283 -11.57 -2.35 -8.02
CA PRO A 283 -10.66 -1.37 -7.45
C PRO A 283 -9.74 -2.00 -6.43
N THR A 284 -8.64 -1.34 -6.14
CA THR A 284 -7.83 -1.62 -4.97
C THR A 284 -7.94 -0.44 -3.99
N LEU A 285 -7.66 -0.69 -2.70
CA LEU A 285 -7.68 0.35 -1.69
C LEU A 285 -6.25 0.58 -1.16
N SER A 286 -5.95 1.83 -0.83
CA SER A 286 -4.63 2.26 -0.38
C SER A 286 -4.70 3.31 0.73
N ALA A 287 -3.65 3.38 1.55
CA ALA A 287 -3.57 4.33 2.66
C ALA A 287 -3.07 5.72 2.23
N ASP A 288 -2.36 5.81 1.11
CA ASP A 288 -1.80 7.02 0.52
C ASP A 288 -0.83 7.76 1.46
N ASP A 289 -1.24 8.84 2.10
CA ASP A 289 -0.39 9.64 2.96
C ASP A 289 -0.84 9.72 4.41
N VAL A 290 0.11 9.69 5.32
CA VAL A 290 -0.14 9.77 6.78
C VAL A 290 -0.13 11.18 7.37
N PRO A 291 0.31 12.25 6.70
CA PRO A 291 -0.04 13.62 7.07
C PRO A 291 -1.53 13.86 7.14
N SER A 292 -2.31 13.28 6.25
CA SER A 292 -3.75 13.54 6.09
C SER A 292 -4.65 12.47 6.70
N ALA A 293 -4.25 11.19 6.68
CA ALA A 293 -5.09 10.07 7.06
C ALA A 293 -4.36 9.03 7.92
N ALA A 294 -5.09 8.00 8.37
CA ALA A 294 -4.49 6.85 9.04
C ALA A 294 -3.74 5.97 8.04
N GLY A 295 -2.59 5.42 8.45
CA GLY A 295 -1.77 4.56 7.62
C GLY A 295 -2.14 3.07 7.71
N ASP A 296 -3.42 2.73 7.89
CA ASP A 296 -3.88 1.34 7.99
C ASP A 296 -5.06 1.06 7.07
N LEU A 297 -5.12 -0.15 6.53
CA LEU A 297 -6.16 -0.55 5.59
C LEU A 297 -7.49 -0.93 6.26
N PHE A 298 -7.55 -1.04 7.58
CA PHE A 298 -8.83 -1.25 8.28
C PHE A 298 -9.69 0.02 8.22
N SER A 299 -9.10 1.20 8.48
CA SER A 299 -9.79 2.48 8.34
C SER A 299 -10.21 2.70 6.88
N THR A 300 -9.32 2.47 5.95
CA THR A 300 -9.53 2.59 4.50
C THR A 300 -10.72 1.74 4.02
N MET A 301 -10.78 0.45 4.41
CA MET A 301 -11.91 -0.42 4.10
C MET A 301 -13.23 0.12 4.67
N ARG A 302 -13.23 0.60 5.92
CA ARG A 302 -14.45 1.16 6.54
C ARG A 302 -14.94 2.41 5.84
N THR A 303 -14.04 3.31 5.47
CA THR A 303 -14.39 4.54 4.76
C THR A 303 -14.96 4.23 3.38
N ALA A 304 -14.32 3.35 2.59
CA ALA A 304 -14.85 2.88 1.31
C ALA A 304 -16.24 2.24 1.46
N PHE A 305 -16.40 1.38 2.46
CA PHE A 305 -17.66 0.70 2.72
C PHE A 305 -18.78 1.67 3.09
N ALA A 306 -18.52 2.56 4.05
CA ALA A 306 -19.50 3.53 4.52
C ALA A 306 -19.91 4.52 3.40
N ALA A 307 -18.93 5.05 2.66
CA ALA A 307 -19.16 5.96 1.55
C ALA A 307 -20.02 5.29 0.47
N GLN A 308 -19.67 4.09 0.02
CA GLN A 308 -20.41 3.39 -1.03
C GLN A 308 -21.82 2.97 -0.58
N ARG A 309 -21.97 2.53 0.67
CA ARG A 309 -23.31 2.20 1.23
C ARG A 309 -24.18 3.45 1.37
N GLY A 310 -23.59 4.58 1.79
CA GLY A 310 -24.29 5.87 1.85
C GLY A 310 -24.77 6.37 0.49
N LEU A 311 -24.06 6.05 -0.58
CA LEU A 311 -24.45 6.31 -1.97
C LEU A 311 -25.44 5.30 -2.53
N GLY A 312 -25.93 4.34 -1.73
CA GLY A 312 -26.92 3.33 -2.14
C GLY A 312 -26.33 2.10 -2.83
N GLY A 313 -25.03 1.92 -2.84
CA GLY A 313 -24.36 0.79 -3.47
C GLY A 313 -24.44 -0.52 -2.67
N GLY A 314 -24.38 -1.64 -3.37
CA GLY A 314 -24.52 -3.00 -2.83
C GLY A 314 -23.19 -3.67 -2.39
N LEU A 315 -22.16 -2.92 -2.04
CA LEU A 315 -20.85 -3.44 -1.67
C LEU A 315 -20.93 -4.39 -0.46
N LYS A 316 -20.19 -5.50 -0.50
CA LYS A 316 -20.12 -6.51 0.57
C LYS A 316 -18.78 -6.40 1.32
N ALA A 317 -18.74 -6.85 2.57
CA ALA A 317 -17.49 -6.87 3.35
C ALA A 317 -16.40 -7.71 2.67
N ARG A 318 -16.78 -8.82 2.03
CA ARG A 318 -15.85 -9.66 1.27
C ARG A 318 -15.15 -8.88 0.14
N ASP A 319 -15.88 -8.04 -0.59
CA ASP A 319 -15.32 -7.23 -1.68
C ASP A 319 -14.22 -6.31 -1.14
N LEU A 320 -14.45 -5.66 0.01
CA LEU A 320 -13.45 -4.77 0.64
C LEU A 320 -12.17 -5.52 1.02
N LEU A 321 -12.32 -6.74 1.54
CA LEU A 321 -11.17 -7.56 1.90
C LEU A 321 -10.40 -8.03 0.66
N GLU A 322 -11.09 -8.35 -0.44
CA GLU A 322 -10.48 -8.67 -1.73
C GLU A 322 -9.70 -7.48 -2.29
N PHE A 323 -10.22 -6.25 -2.18
CA PHE A 323 -9.56 -5.02 -2.66
C PHE A 323 -8.23 -4.72 -1.96
N VAL A 324 -8.01 -5.22 -0.76
CA VAL A 324 -6.75 -5.06 -0.01
C VAL A 324 -5.93 -6.35 0.09
N THR A 325 -6.30 -7.39 -0.66
CA THR A 325 -5.60 -8.68 -0.70
C THR A 325 -5.39 -9.14 -2.13
N VAL A 326 -6.28 -9.95 -2.69
CA VAL A 326 -6.11 -10.59 -4.01
C VAL A 326 -6.09 -9.58 -5.16
N ASP A 327 -7.00 -8.60 -5.15
CA ASP A 327 -7.07 -7.58 -6.21
C ASP A 327 -5.85 -6.65 -6.16
N ALA A 328 -5.43 -6.21 -4.95
CA ALA A 328 -4.24 -5.39 -4.78
C ALA A 328 -2.94 -6.16 -5.12
N ALA A 329 -2.86 -7.44 -4.79
CA ALA A 329 -1.72 -8.27 -5.20
C ALA A 329 -1.66 -8.41 -6.72
N ALA A 330 -2.79 -8.61 -7.39
CA ALA A 330 -2.87 -8.70 -8.85
C ALA A 330 -2.46 -7.37 -9.51
N SER A 331 -2.94 -6.22 -9.02
CA SER A 331 -2.58 -4.90 -9.55
C SER A 331 -1.08 -4.61 -9.45
N CYS A 332 -0.43 -5.13 -8.40
CA CYS A 332 1.03 -5.06 -8.22
C CYS A 332 1.81 -6.09 -9.06
N GLY A 333 1.16 -6.96 -9.84
CA GLY A 333 1.80 -8.06 -10.54
C GLY A 333 2.24 -9.21 -9.63
N LEU A 334 1.75 -9.26 -8.38
CA LEU A 334 2.13 -10.24 -7.37
C LEU A 334 1.03 -11.27 -7.08
N GLY A 335 0.01 -11.37 -7.93
CA GLY A 335 -1.13 -12.28 -7.72
C GLY A 335 -0.74 -13.76 -7.61
N ALA A 336 0.37 -14.18 -8.24
CA ALA A 336 0.93 -15.53 -8.09
C ALA A 336 1.76 -15.71 -6.80
N VAL A 337 2.09 -14.62 -6.08
CA VAL A 337 3.02 -14.62 -4.94
C VAL A 337 2.30 -14.37 -3.61
N ALA A 338 1.32 -13.47 -3.59
CA ALA A 338 0.68 -12.98 -2.36
C ALA A 338 -0.84 -12.82 -2.53
N GLY A 339 -1.52 -12.32 -1.49
CA GLY A 339 -2.93 -11.93 -1.50
C GLY A 339 -3.91 -13.04 -1.12
N SER A 340 -3.49 -14.31 -1.03
CA SER A 340 -4.34 -15.42 -0.57
C SER A 340 -3.51 -16.50 0.12
N LEU A 341 -4.16 -17.32 0.96
CA LEU A 341 -3.55 -18.49 1.58
C LEU A 341 -3.64 -19.71 0.63
N THR A 342 -3.08 -19.54 -0.56
CA THR A 342 -3.05 -20.60 -1.58
C THR A 342 -1.76 -21.40 -1.46
N PRO A 343 -1.79 -22.75 -1.43
CA PRO A 343 -0.58 -23.55 -1.53
C PRO A 343 0.25 -23.17 -2.76
N GLY A 344 1.55 -22.97 -2.56
CA GLY A 344 2.51 -22.47 -3.57
C GLY A 344 2.81 -20.97 -3.48
N LYS A 345 2.00 -20.17 -2.80
CA LYS A 345 2.29 -18.74 -2.56
C LYS A 345 3.22 -18.51 -1.37
N ALA A 346 3.83 -17.35 -1.34
CA ALA A 346 4.62 -16.91 -0.20
C ALA A 346 3.78 -16.86 1.08
N ALA A 347 4.35 -17.26 2.19
CA ALA A 347 3.70 -17.22 3.48
C ALA A 347 3.75 -15.78 4.06
N ASP A 348 3.01 -14.88 3.42
CA ASP A 348 2.71 -13.53 3.88
C ASP A 348 1.37 -13.62 4.61
N ILE A 349 1.41 -13.77 5.94
CA ILE A 349 0.25 -14.19 6.77
C ILE A 349 0.09 -13.24 7.95
N VAL A 350 -1.16 -12.94 8.29
CA VAL A 350 -1.53 -12.12 9.46
C VAL A 350 -2.46 -12.92 10.37
N LEU A 351 -2.21 -12.85 11.67
CA LEU A 351 -3.09 -13.36 12.72
C LEU A 351 -3.67 -12.18 13.49
N LEU A 352 -5.01 -12.08 13.52
CA LEU A 352 -5.74 -11.07 14.27
C LEU A 352 -6.35 -11.68 15.53
N ARG A 353 -6.28 -10.98 16.65
CA ARG A 353 -6.92 -11.42 17.90
C ARG A 353 -8.45 -11.42 17.73
N ALA A 354 -9.07 -12.57 17.96
CA ALA A 354 -10.51 -12.78 17.98
C ALA A 354 -11.10 -12.75 19.40
N ASP A 355 -10.24 -12.79 20.41
CA ASP A 355 -10.54 -12.73 21.85
C ASP A 355 -10.56 -11.31 22.42
N ASP A 356 -10.23 -10.31 21.60
CA ASP A 356 -10.23 -8.89 22.04
C ASP A 356 -11.67 -8.41 22.30
N PRO A 357 -11.94 -7.71 23.43
CA PRO A 357 -13.28 -7.21 23.75
C PRO A 357 -13.93 -6.34 22.68
N THR A 358 -13.14 -5.72 21.81
CA THR A 358 -13.64 -4.85 20.73
C THR A 358 -14.24 -5.63 19.56
N VAL A 359 -13.98 -6.94 19.45
CA VAL A 359 -14.43 -7.80 18.34
C VAL A 359 -15.10 -9.11 18.81
N PHE A 360 -14.94 -9.49 20.08
CA PHE A 360 -15.55 -10.70 20.61
C PHE A 360 -17.06 -10.52 20.88
N PRO A 361 -17.92 -11.51 20.55
CA PRO A 361 -17.61 -12.77 19.84
C PRO A 361 -17.54 -12.58 18.31
N VAL A 362 -16.59 -13.25 17.68
CA VAL A 362 -16.46 -13.24 16.21
C VAL A 362 -17.45 -14.22 15.61
N THR A 363 -18.57 -13.72 15.10
CA THR A 363 -19.61 -14.49 14.42
C THR A 363 -19.33 -14.63 12.92
N ASP A 364 -18.91 -13.54 12.28
CA ASP A 364 -18.46 -13.46 10.89
C ASP A 364 -17.05 -12.87 10.85
N PRO A 365 -16.01 -13.68 10.56
CA PRO A 365 -14.64 -13.18 10.52
C PRO A 365 -14.42 -12.06 9.51
N VAL A 366 -14.98 -12.16 8.30
CA VAL A 366 -14.84 -11.15 7.24
C VAL A 366 -15.55 -9.86 7.64
N GLY A 367 -16.78 -9.96 8.11
CA GLY A 367 -17.53 -8.82 8.61
C GLY A 367 -16.83 -8.14 9.78
N THR A 368 -16.23 -8.92 10.69
CA THR A 368 -15.47 -8.41 11.85
C THR A 368 -14.22 -7.65 11.39
N ILE A 369 -13.42 -8.20 10.46
CA ILE A 369 -12.22 -7.55 9.93
C ILE A 369 -12.57 -6.18 9.35
N VAL A 370 -13.59 -6.11 8.51
CA VAL A 370 -13.95 -4.88 7.78
C VAL A 370 -14.62 -3.85 8.69
N SER A 371 -15.55 -4.28 9.57
CA SER A 371 -16.35 -3.34 10.37
C SER A 371 -15.69 -2.90 11.67
N ALA A 372 -14.93 -3.77 12.32
CA ALA A 372 -14.36 -3.55 13.65
C ALA A 372 -12.84 -3.77 13.73
N GLY A 373 -12.20 -4.25 12.66
CA GLY A 373 -10.76 -4.45 12.62
C GLY A 373 -9.98 -3.17 12.86
N HIS A 374 -8.82 -3.28 13.52
CA HIS A 374 -7.90 -2.17 13.75
C HIS A 374 -6.47 -2.69 13.99
N PRO A 375 -5.42 -1.86 13.84
CA PRO A 375 -4.03 -2.30 13.99
C PRO A 375 -3.68 -2.96 15.33
N GLY A 376 -4.41 -2.60 16.39
CA GLY A 376 -4.24 -3.19 17.72
C GLY A 376 -4.62 -4.68 17.81
N LEU A 377 -5.43 -5.21 16.85
CA LEU A 377 -5.76 -6.63 16.78
C LEU A 377 -4.67 -7.47 16.11
N VAL A 378 -3.75 -6.87 15.38
CA VAL A 378 -2.69 -7.58 14.66
C VAL A 378 -1.71 -8.16 15.67
N ASP A 379 -1.83 -9.45 15.96
CA ASP A 379 -1.02 -10.21 16.93
C ASP A 379 0.31 -10.64 16.30
N THR A 380 0.25 -11.36 15.20
CA THR A 380 1.41 -11.98 14.54
C THR A 380 1.38 -11.67 13.04
N VAL A 381 2.54 -11.37 12.49
CA VAL A 381 2.73 -11.14 11.04
C VAL A 381 3.91 -11.97 10.57
N LEU A 382 3.70 -12.70 9.49
CA LEU A 382 4.75 -13.40 8.76
C LEU A 382 4.93 -12.77 7.38
N VAL A 383 6.17 -12.60 6.94
CA VAL A 383 6.53 -12.25 5.56
C VAL A 383 7.45 -13.31 5.03
N GLN A 384 7.06 -13.95 3.94
CA GLN A 384 7.79 -15.09 3.37
C GLN A 384 8.15 -16.14 4.45
N GLY A 385 7.19 -16.44 5.32
CA GLY A 385 7.34 -17.40 6.44
C GLY A 385 8.18 -16.93 7.62
N ARG A 386 8.83 -15.77 7.54
CA ARG A 386 9.58 -15.17 8.65
C ARG A 386 8.63 -14.38 9.55
N VAL A 387 8.59 -14.70 10.83
CA VAL A 387 7.81 -13.93 11.82
C VAL A 387 8.49 -12.58 12.03
N VAL A 388 7.78 -11.50 11.73
CA VAL A 388 8.26 -10.10 11.83
C VAL A 388 7.56 -9.33 12.94
N LYS A 389 6.38 -9.79 13.36
CA LYS A 389 5.64 -9.28 14.52
C LYS A 389 5.10 -10.48 15.28
N ARG A 390 5.16 -10.48 16.62
CA ARG A 390 4.60 -11.53 17.47
C ARG A 390 4.05 -10.91 18.75
N HIS A 391 2.86 -11.34 19.17
CA HIS A 391 2.14 -10.82 20.34
C HIS A 391 2.07 -9.26 20.35
N GLY A 392 1.79 -8.68 19.19
CA GLY A 392 1.68 -7.24 19.02
C GLY A 392 3.01 -6.47 18.92
N VAL A 393 4.15 -7.14 19.06
CA VAL A 393 5.48 -6.52 19.09
C VAL A 393 6.26 -6.80 17.80
N LEU A 394 6.78 -5.75 17.16
CA LEU A 394 7.70 -5.87 16.02
C LEU A 394 9.04 -6.44 16.48
N LEU A 395 9.54 -7.45 15.77
CA LEU A 395 10.74 -8.18 16.14
C LEU A 395 12.00 -7.58 15.48
N GLY A 396 13.10 -7.58 16.23
CA GLY A 396 14.41 -7.12 15.71
C GLY A 396 14.49 -5.60 15.50
N VAL A 397 13.63 -4.83 16.14
CA VAL A 397 13.55 -3.37 16.00
C VAL A 397 13.74 -2.70 17.35
N ASP A 398 14.73 -1.81 17.45
CA ASP A 398 14.85 -0.88 18.59
C ASP A 398 13.96 0.35 18.36
N LEU A 399 12.66 0.16 18.64
CA LEU A 399 11.65 1.18 18.40
C LEU A 399 11.89 2.47 19.22
N PRO A 400 12.33 2.43 20.51
CA PRO A 400 12.70 3.63 21.25
C PRO A 400 13.81 4.47 20.58
N ALA A 401 14.91 3.84 20.16
CA ALA A 401 15.98 4.53 19.46
C ALA A 401 15.52 5.13 18.12
N LEU A 402 14.75 4.36 17.33
CA LEU A 402 14.20 4.85 16.07
C LEU A 402 13.24 6.02 16.26
N ARG A 403 12.38 5.99 17.29
CA ARG A 403 11.50 7.12 17.62
C ARG A 403 12.28 8.39 17.91
N ALA A 404 13.35 8.31 18.67
CA ALA A 404 14.20 9.47 18.97
C ALA A 404 14.81 10.05 17.68
N ARG A 405 15.29 9.19 16.77
CA ARG A 405 15.82 9.63 15.46
C ARG A 405 14.75 10.28 14.58
N LEU A 406 13.53 9.71 14.51
CA LEU A 406 12.42 10.28 13.72
C LEU A 406 12.00 11.65 14.25
N LEU A 407 11.94 11.81 15.58
CA LEU A 407 11.65 13.10 16.20
C LEU A 407 12.74 14.14 15.86
N ALA A 408 14.01 13.78 15.95
CA ALA A 408 15.12 14.66 15.57
C ALA A 408 15.06 15.04 14.07
N SER A 409 14.69 14.10 13.20
CA SER A 409 14.46 14.35 11.77
C SER A 409 13.33 15.33 11.54
N ARG A 410 12.16 15.11 12.15
CA ARG A 410 11.01 16.03 12.09
C ARG A 410 11.42 17.45 12.53
N ASP A 411 12.08 17.55 13.69
CA ASP A 411 12.45 18.84 14.28
C ASP A 411 13.48 19.58 13.42
N HIS A 412 14.41 18.84 12.79
CA HIS A 412 15.32 19.42 11.80
C HIS A 412 14.58 20.01 10.61
N ILE A 413 13.68 19.23 9.97
CA ILE A 413 12.93 19.66 8.80
C ILE A 413 12.05 20.87 9.15
N ALA A 414 11.33 20.80 10.28
CA ALA A 414 10.45 21.88 10.73
C ALA A 414 11.23 23.18 11.01
N THR A 415 12.39 23.08 11.66
CA THR A 415 13.27 24.24 11.91
C THR A 415 13.77 24.85 10.61
N ALA A 416 14.23 24.02 9.66
CA ALA A 416 14.71 24.47 8.35
C ALA A 416 13.58 25.11 7.51
N ALA A 417 12.35 24.61 7.66
CA ALA A 417 11.16 25.15 7.02
C ALA A 417 10.59 26.40 7.73
N GLY A 418 11.04 26.69 8.96
CA GLY A 418 10.53 27.79 9.77
C GLY A 418 9.10 27.57 10.29
N ILE A 419 8.68 26.33 10.50
CA ILE A 419 7.33 25.98 10.95
C ILE A 419 7.31 25.42 12.38
N PRO A 420 6.25 25.66 13.18
CA PRO A 420 6.05 25.01 14.47
C PRO A 420 5.55 23.56 14.28
N VAL A 421 5.84 22.70 15.29
CA VAL A 421 5.36 21.31 15.36
C VAL A 421 4.39 21.07 16.52
N ASP A 422 3.66 22.10 16.91
CA ASP A 422 2.72 22.13 18.03
C ASP A 422 1.24 22.01 17.60
N GLY A 423 0.99 21.77 16.32
CA GLY A 423 -0.35 21.68 15.74
C GLY A 423 -0.98 23.03 15.36
N THR A 424 -0.25 24.12 15.49
CA THR A 424 -0.76 25.47 15.17
C THR A 424 -0.47 25.89 13.73
N TRP A 425 0.47 25.22 13.05
CA TRP A 425 0.85 25.58 11.69
C TRP A 425 -0.27 25.32 10.69
N ARG A 426 -0.48 26.29 9.81
CA ARG A 426 -1.33 26.19 8.61
C ARG A 426 -0.53 26.70 7.42
N PRO A 427 -0.58 26.05 6.26
CA PRO A 427 0.12 26.46 5.03
C PRO A 427 -0.46 27.70 4.39
#